data_b9ae9b5839d4b293194ed2577d5527af
#
_entry.id   b9ae9b5839d4b293194ed2577d5527af
#
_cell.length_a   1.000
_cell.length_b   1.000
_cell.length_c   1.000
_cell.angle_alpha   90.00
_cell.angle_beta   90.00
_cell.angle_gamma   90.00
#
_symmetry.space_group_name_H-M   'P 1'
#
loop_
_entity.id
_entity.type
_entity.pdbx_description
1 polymer ?
#
loop_
_entity_poly.entity_id
_entity_poly.type
_entity_poly.pdbx_seq_one_letter_code
_entity_poly.pdbx_strand_id
1 'polypeptide(L)'
;VSNEHVVQGQVSRAANERSDPGPGGDPAQPERACRTLVVLATYNERENLPVVLERIWASIDVDVLVVDDNSPDGTGHLADRIAAEEPRLSVIHRAGKAGLAGALFAGYAHAFERGYELAVEMDADLSHPPEDLPALVAACDHADVAIGSRRVPGGRVVGRPAWRIALTAGACIWARTVLGLPMRDCTSGYRCIRTDALRVMDFSRIRSSGYGFLIELDWAIKRAGQRVVEIPITFNDRAHGLSKMRVGMIPEAMIMVLKLRLRVVPAAVLDRRTVVAGRSR
;
A
#
# COMPACT_ATOMS: atom_id res chain seq x y z
N VAL A 1 24.11 -8.97 15.01
CA VAL A 1 24.57 -7.78 14.28
C VAL A 1 23.34 -7.02 13.89
N SER A 2 23.12 -5.90 14.56
CA SER A 2 21.92 -5.07 14.52
C SER A 2 21.80 -4.30 13.20
N ASN A 3 20.65 -4.43 12.55
CA ASN A 3 20.27 -3.63 11.37
C ASN A 3 19.61 -2.33 11.83
N GLU A 4 20.38 -1.34 12.20
CA GLU A 4 19.92 0.02 12.54
C GLU A 4 20.10 1.06 11.40
N HIS A 5 20.11 0.65 10.15
CA HIS A 5 20.28 1.58 9.03
C HIS A 5 19.23 1.37 7.94
N VAL A 6 17.99 1.71 8.20
CA VAL A 6 16.98 1.89 7.14
C VAL A 6 15.98 2.96 7.56
N VAL A 7 16.35 4.21 7.60
CA VAL A 7 15.46 5.36 7.31
C VAL A 7 16.35 6.61 7.15
N GLN A 8 16.98 6.77 6.01
CA GLN A 8 17.37 8.07 5.48
C GLN A 8 17.35 7.99 3.95
N GLY A 9 16.14 8.05 3.39
CA GLY A 9 15.94 8.38 1.99
C GLY A 9 16.03 9.90 1.86
N GLN A 10 17.05 10.40 1.19
CA GLN A 10 17.13 11.81 0.81
C GLN A 10 15.95 12.15 -0.10
N VAL A 11 15.06 13.00 0.40
CA VAL A 11 14.07 13.71 -0.41
C VAL A 11 14.86 14.74 -1.22
N SER A 12 15.09 14.50 -2.50
CA SER A 12 15.61 15.51 -3.40
C SER A 12 14.54 16.59 -3.58
N ARG A 13 14.69 17.68 -2.84
CA ARG A 13 13.93 18.91 -3.06
C ARG A 13 14.50 19.58 -4.31
N ALA A 14 13.74 19.63 -5.38
CA ALA A 14 13.87 20.72 -6.33
C ALA A 14 13.44 21.98 -5.57
N ALA A 15 14.42 22.76 -5.12
CA ALA A 15 14.20 24.00 -4.44
C ALA A 15 13.62 25.01 -5.43
N ASN A 16 12.33 25.28 -5.33
CA ASN A 16 11.74 26.48 -5.88
C ASN A 16 11.66 27.48 -4.72
N GLU A 17 12.68 28.34 -4.62
CA GLU A 17 12.67 29.50 -3.74
C GLU A 17 11.53 30.44 -4.18
N ARG A 18 10.42 30.38 -3.47
CA ARG A 18 9.44 31.45 -3.47
C ARG A 18 9.38 32.03 -2.07
N SER A 19 9.72 33.31 -2.01
CA SER A 19 9.58 34.25 -0.91
C SER A 19 8.28 34.02 -0.12
N ASP A 20 8.47 33.95 1.19
CA ASP A 20 7.46 33.94 2.25
C ASP A 20 6.45 35.08 2.11
N PRO A 21 5.18 34.80 1.90
CA PRO A 21 4.10 35.75 2.16
C PRO A 21 3.52 35.41 3.53
N GLY A 22 3.50 36.40 4.42
CA GLY A 22 2.92 36.35 5.76
C GLY A 22 1.47 35.81 5.83
N PRO A 23 0.82 35.74 7.02
CA PRO A 23 -0.38 34.97 7.30
C PRO A 23 -1.62 35.54 6.56
N GLY A 24 -1.73 35.23 5.28
CA GLY A 24 -2.91 35.42 4.46
C GLY A 24 -3.48 34.07 4.14
N GLY A 25 -4.70 33.80 4.59
CA GLY A 25 -5.37 32.51 4.38
C GLY A 25 -5.40 32.13 2.91
N ASP A 26 -4.97 30.94 2.62
CA ASP A 26 -5.08 30.28 1.34
C ASP A 26 -6.58 30.28 0.93
N PRO A 27 -6.94 30.72 -0.30
CA PRO A 27 -8.34 30.68 -0.74
C PRO A 27 -8.80 29.23 -0.65
N ALA A 28 -9.87 29.00 0.13
CA ALA A 28 -10.48 27.72 0.40
C ALA A 28 -10.54 26.87 -0.87
N GLN A 29 -9.67 25.87 -0.98
CA GLN A 29 -9.87 24.78 -1.93
C GLN A 29 -11.23 24.18 -1.60
N PRO A 30 -12.10 23.91 -2.61
CA PRO A 30 -13.38 23.26 -2.35
C PRO A 30 -13.09 22.02 -1.50
N GLU A 31 -13.83 21.87 -0.39
CA GLU A 31 -13.70 20.73 0.53
C GLU A 31 -13.75 19.44 -0.30
N ARG A 32 -12.58 18.88 -0.61
CA ARG A 32 -12.51 17.52 -1.15
C ARG A 32 -13.04 16.61 -0.07
N ALA A 33 -14.10 15.88 -0.39
CA ALA A 33 -14.81 14.99 0.51
C ALA A 33 -13.94 13.84 1.02
N CYS A 34 -12.91 14.00 1.72
CA CYS A 34 -11.89 13.07 2.20
C CYS A 34 -10.62 13.09 1.33
N ARG A 35 -9.52 13.57 1.92
CA ARG A 35 -8.22 13.60 1.21
C ARG A 35 -7.64 12.19 1.09
N THR A 36 -7.64 11.68 -0.14
CA THR A 36 -7.19 10.31 -0.45
C THR A 36 -5.87 10.34 -1.23
N LEU A 37 -4.92 9.50 -0.83
CA LEU A 37 -3.66 9.26 -1.53
C LEU A 37 -3.63 7.83 -2.09
N VAL A 38 -3.45 7.68 -3.40
CA VAL A 38 -3.16 6.38 -4.02
C VAL A 38 -1.66 6.19 -4.10
N VAL A 39 -1.14 5.12 -3.51
CA VAL A 39 0.28 4.76 -3.48
C VAL A 39 0.54 3.67 -4.50
N LEU A 40 1.35 3.98 -5.50
CA LEU A 40 1.82 3.06 -6.54
C LEU A 40 3.30 2.72 -6.30
N ALA A 41 3.57 1.50 -5.85
CA ALA A 41 4.94 0.99 -5.77
C ALA A 41 5.40 0.51 -7.14
N THR A 42 6.44 1.12 -7.72
CA THR A 42 6.91 0.83 -9.06
C THR A 42 8.31 0.21 -9.10
N TYR A 43 8.49 -0.76 -9.99
CA TYR A 43 9.79 -1.27 -10.43
C TYR A 43 9.66 -1.87 -11.83
N ASN A 44 10.16 -1.17 -12.86
CA ASN A 44 10.01 -1.49 -14.28
C ASN A 44 8.55 -1.51 -14.74
N GLU A 45 7.86 -0.37 -14.55
CA GLU A 45 6.45 -0.18 -14.91
C GLU A 45 6.26 0.96 -15.93
N ARG A 46 7.32 1.29 -16.70
CA ARG A 46 7.32 2.44 -17.63
C ARG A 46 6.17 2.43 -18.62
N GLU A 47 5.80 1.26 -19.12
CA GLU A 47 4.72 1.11 -20.11
C GLU A 47 3.34 1.22 -19.47
N ASN A 48 3.20 0.74 -18.23
CA ASN A 48 1.94 0.70 -17.52
C ASN A 48 1.60 2.04 -16.84
N LEU A 49 2.62 2.77 -16.37
CA LEU A 49 2.44 3.96 -15.54
C LEU A 49 1.53 5.02 -16.14
N PRO A 50 1.66 5.47 -17.41
CA PRO A 50 0.78 6.48 -17.97
C PRO A 50 -0.69 6.00 -18.01
N VAL A 51 -0.90 4.74 -18.39
CA VAL A 51 -2.23 4.17 -18.52
C VAL A 51 -2.93 4.03 -17.17
N VAL A 52 -2.21 3.58 -16.14
CA VAL A 52 -2.79 3.45 -14.80
C VAL A 52 -3.13 4.81 -14.20
N LEU A 53 -2.28 5.84 -14.39
CA LEU A 53 -2.54 7.19 -13.91
C LEU A 53 -3.79 7.80 -14.59
N GLU A 54 -3.87 7.71 -15.92
CA GLU A 54 -5.06 8.18 -16.69
C GLU A 54 -6.35 7.53 -16.17
N ARG A 55 -6.34 6.20 -15.98
CA ARG A 55 -7.52 5.46 -15.51
C ARG A 55 -7.87 5.77 -14.05
N ILE A 56 -6.88 6.02 -13.17
CA ILE A 56 -7.14 6.46 -11.79
C ILE A 56 -7.91 7.78 -11.83
N TRP A 57 -7.38 8.79 -12.52
CA TRP A 57 -8.00 10.12 -12.53
C TRP A 57 -9.31 10.19 -13.34
N ALA A 58 -9.51 9.27 -14.28
CA ALA A 58 -10.82 9.10 -14.92
C ALA A 58 -11.87 8.50 -13.97
N SER A 59 -11.45 7.74 -12.95
CA SER A 59 -12.34 7.04 -12.02
C SER A 59 -12.67 7.85 -10.78
N ILE A 60 -11.71 8.62 -10.25
CA ILE A 60 -11.85 9.35 -8.98
C ILE A 60 -10.86 10.51 -8.89
N ASP A 61 -11.27 11.62 -8.26
CA ASP A 61 -10.40 12.77 -8.00
C ASP A 61 -9.57 12.53 -6.74
N VAL A 62 -8.31 12.09 -6.91
CA VAL A 62 -7.37 11.74 -5.85
C VAL A 62 -5.95 12.18 -6.19
N ASP A 63 -5.14 12.35 -5.16
CA ASP A 63 -3.70 12.51 -5.32
C ASP A 63 -3.04 11.12 -5.46
N VAL A 64 -1.97 11.05 -6.26
CA VAL A 64 -1.22 9.82 -6.51
C VAL A 64 0.23 10.02 -6.09
N LEU A 65 0.79 9.02 -5.42
CA LEU A 65 2.20 8.94 -5.09
C LEU A 65 2.83 7.74 -5.79
N VAL A 66 3.76 8.00 -6.69
CA VAL A 66 4.63 6.95 -7.25
C VAL A 66 5.83 6.80 -6.33
N VAL A 67 6.07 5.58 -5.85
CA VAL A 67 7.27 5.22 -5.09
C VAL A 67 8.12 4.30 -5.96
N ASP A 68 9.15 4.87 -6.58
CA ASP A 68 10.01 4.16 -7.53
C ASP A 68 11.24 3.56 -6.85
N ASP A 69 11.42 2.25 -6.99
CA ASP A 69 12.54 1.48 -6.44
C ASP A 69 13.78 1.50 -7.35
N ASN A 70 14.14 2.69 -7.87
CA ASN A 70 15.26 2.90 -8.79
C ASN A 70 15.15 2.03 -10.04
N SER A 71 14.05 2.20 -10.77
CA SER A 71 13.74 1.43 -11.99
C SER A 71 14.74 1.69 -13.11
N PRO A 72 15.46 0.67 -13.61
CA PRO A 72 16.43 0.84 -14.69
C PRO A 72 15.80 1.12 -16.06
N ASP A 73 14.50 0.88 -16.25
CA ASP A 73 13.76 1.14 -17.49
C ASP A 73 13.36 2.61 -17.69
N GLY A 74 13.65 3.47 -16.69
CA GLY A 74 13.32 4.88 -16.70
C GLY A 74 11.90 5.21 -16.23
N THR A 75 11.23 4.29 -15.52
CA THR A 75 9.91 4.54 -14.88
C THR A 75 9.94 5.80 -14.01
N GLY A 76 10.93 5.94 -13.11
CA GLY A 76 11.05 7.10 -12.23
C GLY A 76 11.19 8.42 -12.98
N HIS A 77 12.04 8.47 -14.03
CA HIS A 77 12.16 9.66 -14.87
C HIS A 77 10.88 9.99 -15.65
N LEU A 78 10.10 8.97 -16.02
CA LEU A 78 8.80 9.21 -16.64
C LEU A 78 7.83 9.81 -15.62
N ALA A 79 7.81 9.27 -14.40
CA ALA A 79 6.98 9.79 -13.30
C ALA A 79 7.29 11.26 -13.00
N ASP A 80 8.58 11.66 -12.95
CA ASP A 80 8.99 13.06 -12.74
C ASP A 80 8.45 13.99 -13.82
N ARG A 81 8.51 13.57 -15.10
CA ARG A 81 7.99 14.37 -16.21
C ARG A 81 6.48 14.57 -16.12
N ILE A 82 5.74 13.51 -15.76
CA ILE A 82 4.29 13.59 -15.58
C ILE A 82 3.96 14.50 -14.38
N ALA A 83 4.69 14.38 -13.28
CA ALA A 83 4.50 15.20 -12.08
C ALA A 83 4.78 16.69 -12.30
N ALA A 84 5.64 17.04 -13.28
CA ALA A 84 5.88 18.43 -13.65
C ALA A 84 4.65 19.10 -14.30
N GLU A 85 3.75 18.31 -14.90
CA GLU A 85 2.55 18.78 -15.61
C GLU A 85 1.25 18.50 -14.82
N GLU A 86 1.26 17.49 -13.93
CA GLU A 86 0.09 17.06 -13.15
C GLU A 86 0.32 17.26 -11.64
N PRO A 87 -0.28 18.30 -11.05
CA PRO A 87 -0.08 18.64 -9.62
C PRO A 87 -0.55 17.57 -8.63
N ARG A 88 -1.44 16.67 -9.06
CA ARG A 88 -1.94 15.56 -8.25
C ARG A 88 -0.94 14.40 -8.16
N LEU A 89 0.17 14.44 -8.91
CA LEU A 89 1.20 13.41 -8.86
C LEU A 89 2.40 13.87 -8.03
N SER A 90 2.79 13.02 -7.10
CA SER A 90 4.07 13.14 -6.37
C SER A 90 4.94 11.93 -6.63
N VAL A 91 6.27 12.08 -6.54
CA VAL A 91 7.22 11.01 -6.78
C VAL A 91 8.19 10.90 -5.61
N ILE A 92 8.45 9.68 -5.15
CA ILE A 92 9.55 9.35 -4.24
C ILE A 92 10.47 8.36 -4.93
N HIS A 93 11.75 8.75 -5.07
CA HIS A 93 12.80 7.84 -5.55
C HIS A 93 13.48 7.17 -4.38
N ARG A 94 13.52 5.84 -4.39
CA ARG A 94 14.28 5.07 -3.40
C ARG A 94 15.64 4.67 -3.98
N ALA A 95 16.65 4.55 -3.13
CA ALA A 95 18.02 4.26 -3.56
C ALA A 95 18.17 2.90 -4.28
N GLY A 96 17.20 1.99 -4.13
CA GLY A 96 17.20 0.68 -4.78
C GLY A 96 16.02 -0.18 -4.35
N LYS A 97 15.91 -1.36 -4.98
CA LYS A 97 14.83 -2.31 -4.76
C LYS A 97 14.91 -2.90 -3.35
N ALA A 98 14.12 -2.35 -2.43
CA ALA A 98 14.00 -2.84 -1.05
C ALA A 98 12.68 -3.57 -0.77
N GLY A 99 11.90 -3.88 -1.82
CA GLY A 99 10.66 -4.64 -1.77
C GLY A 99 9.41 -3.80 -1.50
N LEU A 100 8.25 -4.44 -1.73
CA LEU A 100 6.91 -3.82 -1.65
C LEU A 100 6.66 -3.14 -0.30
N ALA A 101 6.98 -3.82 0.80
CA ALA A 101 6.78 -3.29 2.15
C ALA A 101 7.43 -1.91 2.35
N GLY A 102 8.69 -1.77 1.94
CA GLY A 102 9.40 -0.51 2.10
C GLY A 102 8.82 0.61 1.24
N ALA A 103 8.32 0.31 0.03
CA ALA A 103 7.67 1.29 -0.82
C ALA A 103 6.34 1.76 -0.19
N LEU A 104 5.54 0.84 0.32
CA LEU A 104 4.27 1.17 0.99
C LEU A 104 4.49 1.95 2.29
N PHE A 105 5.51 1.61 3.08
CA PHE A 105 5.85 2.39 4.28
C PHE A 105 6.27 3.82 3.95
N ALA A 106 7.00 4.05 2.85
CA ALA A 106 7.29 5.40 2.37
C ALA A 106 5.99 6.14 1.97
N GLY A 107 5.06 5.44 1.33
CA GLY A 107 3.73 5.96 1.01
C GLY A 107 2.92 6.34 2.24
N TYR A 108 2.91 5.50 3.28
CA TYR A 108 2.21 5.79 4.54
C TYR A 108 2.82 6.98 5.28
N ALA A 109 4.17 7.06 5.32
CA ALA A 109 4.85 8.22 5.91
C ALA A 109 4.46 9.51 5.19
N HIS A 110 4.46 9.50 3.87
CA HIS A 110 4.01 10.64 3.06
C HIS A 110 2.54 11.00 3.31
N ALA A 111 1.67 10.00 3.43
CA ALA A 111 0.26 10.23 3.75
C ALA A 111 0.10 10.92 5.12
N PHE A 112 0.87 10.51 6.13
CA PHE A 112 0.86 11.15 7.45
C PHE A 112 1.39 12.59 7.42
N GLU A 113 2.51 12.80 6.77
CA GLU A 113 3.17 14.12 6.69
C GLU A 113 2.32 15.15 5.98
N ARG A 114 1.56 14.71 4.97
CA ARG A 114 0.70 15.58 4.15
C ARG A 114 -0.75 15.64 4.63
N GLY A 115 -1.11 14.91 5.70
CA GLY A 115 -2.44 14.95 6.30
C GLY A 115 -3.54 14.31 5.44
N TYR A 116 -3.22 13.26 4.70
CA TYR A 116 -4.24 12.45 4.02
C TYR A 116 -5.04 11.64 5.03
N GLU A 117 -6.33 11.48 4.76
CA GLU A 117 -7.24 10.70 5.61
C GLU A 117 -7.27 9.23 5.20
N LEU A 118 -7.09 8.96 3.93
CA LEU A 118 -7.05 7.63 3.34
C LEU A 118 -5.76 7.41 2.55
N ALA A 119 -5.18 6.22 2.71
CA ALA A 119 -4.09 5.72 1.89
C ALA A 119 -4.56 4.46 1.15
N VAL A 120 -4.47 4.48 -0.18
CA VAL A 120 -4.83 3.34 -1.03
C VAL A 120 -3.55 2.70 -1.56
N GLU A 121 -3.39 1.41 -1.31
CA GLU A 121 -2.37 0.57 -1.95
C GLU A 121 -2.94 0.05 -3.28
N MET A 122 -2.19 0.17 -4.37
CA MET A 122 -2.57 -0.38 -5.67
C MET A 122 -1.33 -0.76 -6.47
N ASP A 123 -1.37 -1.88 -7.18
CA ASP A 123 -0.30 -2.25 -8.12
C ASP A 123 -0.37 -1.40 -9.39
N ALA A 124 0.79 -1.02 -9.94
CA ALA A 124 0.89 -0.20 -11.15
C ALA A 124 0.79 -1.01 -12.46
N ASP A 125 0.63 -2.35 -12.38
CA ASP A 125 0.68 -3.28 -13.53
C ASP A 125 -0.70 -3.57 -14.17
N LEU A 126 -1.71 -2.75 -13.84
CA LEU A 126 -3.09 -2.84 -14.33
C LEU A 126 -3.83 -4.13 -13.89
N SER A 127 -3.27 -4.90 -12.95
CA SER A 127 -3.96 -6.07 -12.40
C SER A 127 -5.12 -5.69 -11.47
N HIS A 128 -5.04 -4.52 -10.86
CA HIS A 128 -6.08 -3.90 -10.05
C HIS A 128 -6.82 -2.86 -10.90
N PRO A 129 -8.13 -3.03 -11.19
CA PRO A 129 -8.89 -2.05 -11.96
C PRO A 129 -9.02 -0.72 -11.19
N PRO A 130 -8.54 0.41 -11.73
CA PRO A 130 -8.73 1.72 -11.10
C PRO A 130 -10.21 2.10 -10.93
N GLU A 131 -11.10 1.53 -11.74
CA GLU A 131 -12.54 1.73 -11.71
C GLU A 131 -13.19 1.23 -10.40
N ASP A 132 -12.50 0.35 -9.66
CA ASP A 132 -12.95 -0.13 -8.34
C ASP A 132 -12.57 0.84 -7.20
N LEU A 133 -11.72 1.87 -7.45
CA LEU A 133 -11.28 2.84 -6.45
C LEU A 133 -12.45 3.58 -5.76
N PRO A 134 -13.47 4.09 -6.47
CA PRO A 134 -14.56 4.78 -5.80
C PRO A 134 -15.28 3.91 -4.77
N ALA A 135 -15.52 2.63 -5.09
CA ALA A 135 -16.16 1.70 -4.16
C ALA A 135 -15.26 1.35 -2.97
N LEU A 136 -13.95 1.22 -3.22
CA LEU A 136 -12.96 0.92 -2.18
C LEU A 136 -12.82 2.09 -1.19
N VAL A 137 -12.80 3.32 -1.68
CA VAL A 137 -12.73 4.54 -0.89
C VAL A 137 -14.01 4.72 -0.08
N ALA A 138 -15.18 4.63 -0.71
CA ALA A 138 -16.48 4.78 -0.04
C ALA A 138 -16.71 3.74 1.08
N ALA A 139 -16.14 2.53 0.94
CA ALA A 139 -16.24 1.53 1.99
C ALA A 139 -15.54 1.93 3.30
N CYS A 140 -14.57 2.85 3.25
CA CYS A 140 -13.91 3.40 4.43
C CYS A 140 -14.77 4.41 5.21
N ASP A 141 -15.96 4.78 4.73
CA ASP A 141 -16.94 5.54 5.54
C ASP A 141 -17.44 4.71 6.73
N HIS A 142 -17.44 3.38 6.59
CA HIS A 142 -17.97 2.44 7.59
C HIS A 142 -16.94 1.43 8.10
N ALA A 143 -15.72 1.45 7.58
CA ALA A 143 -14.63 0.54 7.94
C ALA A 143 -13.32 1.30 8.11
N ASP A 144 -12.38 0.69 8.83
CA ASP A 144 -11.04 1.23 9.01
C ASP A 144 -10.11 0.78 7.87
N VAL A 145 -10.45 -0.38 7.27
CA VAL A 145 -9.73 -0.98 6.14
C VAL A 145 -10.74 -1.59 5.16
N ALA A 146 -10.66 -1.20 3.90
CA ALA A 146 -11.37 -1.83 2.79
C ALA A 146 -10.37 -2.60 1.92
N ILE A 147 -10.70 -3.85 1.55
CA ILE A 147 -9.85 -4.73 0.74
C ILE A 147 -10.57 -5.10 -0.53
N GLY A 148 -9.96 -4.83 -1.68
CA GLY A 148 -10.42 -5.36 -2.97
C GLY A 148 -10.17 -6.86 -3.03
N SER A 149 -11.24 -7.65 -2.94
CA SER A 149 -11.18 -9.11 -2.74
C SER A 149 -11.61 -9.89 -3.98
N ARG A 150 -10.79 -10.86 -4.34
CA ARG A 150 -11.10 -11.86 -5.39
C ARG A 150 -11.89 -13.04 -4.84
N ARG A 151 -12.16 -13.09 -3.52
CA ARG A 151 -12.63 -14.28 -2.79
C ARG A 151 -13.97 -14.10 -2.10
N VAL A 152 -14.59 -12.96 -2.27
CA VAL A 152 -15.96 -12.70 -1.86
C VAL A 152 -16.93 -12.91 -3.04
N PRO A 153 -18.23 -13.10 -2.81
CA PRO A 153 -19.20 -13.18 -3.89
C PRO A 153 -19.07 -11.99 -4.86
N GLY A 154 -19.00 -12.26 -6.16
CA GLY A 154 -18.73 -11.26 -7.19
C GLY A 154 -17.25 -11.05 -7.54
N GLY A 155 -16.33 -11.39 -6.63
CA GLY A 155 -14.89 -11.32 -6.89
C GLY A 155 -14.43 -12.42 -7.85
N ARG A 156 -13.47 -12.10 -8.73
CA ARG A 156 -12.97 -13.06 -9.73
C ARG A 156 -11.51 -12.78 -10.10
N VAL A 157 -10.90 -13.77 -10.75
CA VAL A 157 -9.55 -13.67 -11.33
C VAL A 157 -9.65 -14.06 -12.81
N VAL A 158 -9.14 -13.22 -13.69
CA VAL A 158 -9.17 -13.41 -15.15
C VAL A 158 -7.74 -13.58 -15.68
N GLY A 159 -7.56 -14.46 -16.66
CA GLY A 159 -6.27 -14.65 -17.34
C GLY A 159 -5.25 -15.53 -16.59
N ARG A 160 -5.52 -15.93 -15.34
CA ARG A 160 -4.58 -16.71 -14.53
C ARG A 160 -4.88 -18.21 -14.58
N PRO A 161 -3.87 -19.09 -14.69
CA PRO A 161 -4.06 -20.54 -14.66
C PRO A 161 -4.76 -21.02 -13.38
N ALA A 162 -5.68 -21.99 -13.51
CA ALA A 162 -6.50 -22.49 -12.40
C ALA A 162 -5.67 -23.00 -11.19
N TRP A 163 -4.53 -23.67 -11.45
CA TRP A 163 -3.65 -24.16 -10.38
C TRP A 163 -3.06 -23.01 -9.54
N ARG A 164 -2.75 -21.85 -10.16
CA ARG A 164 -2.28 -20.66 -9.41
C ARG A 164 -3.40 -20.03 -8.59
N ILE A 165 -4.62 -20.03 -9.11
CA ILE A 165 -5.79 -19.57 -8.36
C ILE A 165 -6.02 -20.48 -7.16
N ALA A 166 -5.98 -21.81 -7.35
CA ALA A 166 -6.13 -22.78 -6.26
C ALA A 166 -5.03 -22.65 -5.21
N LEU A 167 -3.77 -22.45 -5.64
CA LEU A 167 -2.62 -22.28 -4.76
C LEU A 167 -2.76 -21.05 -3.87
N THR A 168 -3.10 -19.90 -4.45
CA THR A 168 -3.32 -18.66 -3.67
C THR A 168 -4.55 -18.76 -2.78
N ALA A 169 -5.60 -19.52 -3.21
CA ALA A 169 -6.74 -19.82 -2.36
C ALA A 169 -6.34 -20.63 -1.13
N GLY A 170 -5.58 -21.68 -1.32
CA GLY A 170 -5.07 -22.51 -0.24
C GLY A 170 -4.21 -21.72 0.74
N ALA A 171 -3.33 -20.84 0.23
CA ALA A 171 -2.52 -19.96 1.07
C ALA A 171 -3.38 -19.00 1.92
N CYS A 172 -4.43 -18.41 1.35
CA CYS A 172 -5.37 -17.58 2.11
C CYS A 172 -6.13 -18.39 3.17
N ILE A 173 -6.63 -19.58 2.82
CA ILE A 173 -7.34 -20.46 3.78
C ILE A 173 -6.40 -20.81 4.94
N TRP A 174 -5.16 -21.19 4.63
CA TRP A 174 -4.15 -21.52 5.63
C TRP A 174 -3.87 -20.33 6.58
N ALA A 175 -3.53 -19.16 6.02
CA ALA A 175 -3.25 -17.97 6.81
C ALA A 175 -4.43 -17.58 7.69
N ARG A 176 -5.65 -17.59 7.14
CA ARG A 176 -6.89 -17.31 7.89
C ARG A 176 -7.10 -18.26 9.03
N THR A 177 -6.98 -19.57 8.79
CA THR A 177 -7.22 -20.60 9.80
C THR A 177 -6.20 -20.51 10.94
N VAL A 178 -4.91 -20.38 10.60
CA VAL A 178 -3.82 -20.36 11.60
C VAL A 178 -3.82 -19.08 12.39
N LEU A 179 -4.00 -17.92 11.74
CA LEU A 179 -3.96 -16.60 12.37
C LEU A 179 -5.34 -16.12 12.83
N GLY A 180 -6.41 -16.77 12.40
CA GLY A 180 -7.79 -16.34 12.65
C GLY A 180 -8.11 -14.99 12.01
N LEU A 181 -7.63 -14.74 10.79
CA LEU A 181 -7.85 -13.45 10.10
C LEU A 181 -9.33 -13.33 9.66
N PRO A 182 -9.93 -12.13 9.77
CA PRO A 182 -11.32 -11.92 9.35
C PRO A 182 -11.48 -11.89 7.84
N MET A 183 -10.47 -11.32 7.11
CA MET A 183 -10.52 -11.17 5.65
C MET A 183 -10.35 -12.52 4.94
N ARG A 184 -11.00 -12.65 3.76
CA ARG A 184 -10.91 -13.85 2.92
C ARG A 184 -9.73 -13.81 1.96
N ASP A 185 -9.37 -12.61 1.48
CA ASP A 185 -8.24 -12.42 0.55
C ASP A 185 -7.04 -11.77 1.20
N CYS A 186 -6.26 -12.57 1.92
CA CYS A 186 -5.05 -12.14 2.63
C CYS A 186 -3.87 -11.80 1.69
N THR A 187 -4.04 -11.94 0.38
CA THR A 187 -2.98 -11.71 -0.61
C THR A 187 -3.31 -10.60 -1.60
N SER A 188 -4.37 -9.85 -1.35
CA SER A 188 -4.69 -8.68 -2.15
C SER A 188 -3.80 -7.49 -1.75
N GLY A 189 -3.14 -6.88 -2.72
CA GLY A 189 -2.44 -5.60 -2.56
C GLY A 189 -3.30 -4.40 -2.90
N TYR A 190 -4.61 -4.58 -3.09
CA TYR A 190 -5.55 -3.50 -3.37
C TYR A 190 -6.34 -3.17 -2.11
N ARG A 191 -5.93 -2.12 -1.41
CA ARG A 191 -6.47 -1.79 -0.10
C ARG A 191 -6.64 -0.30 0.06
N CYS A 192 -7.72 0.13 0.69
CA CYS A 192 -7.89 1.47 1.22
C CYS A 192 -7.85 1.39 2.75
N ILE A 193 -6.99 2.19 3.37
CA ILE A 193 -6.75 2.16 4.81
C ILE A 193 -6.85 3.58 5.35
N ARG A 194 -7.64 3.77 6.41
CA ARG A 194 -7.67 5.04 7.12
C ARG A 194 -6.31 5.32 7.75
N THR A 195 -5.79 6.53 7.60
CA THR A 195 -4.47 6.87 8.16
C THR A 195 -4.46 6.77 9.69
N ASP A 196 -5.57 7.04 10.35
CA ASP A 196 -5.71 6.84 11.80
C ASP A 196 -5.60 5.35 12.19
N ALA A 197 -6.11 4.45 11.35
CA ALA A 197 -5.93 3.01 11.55
C ALA A 197 -4.47 2.60 11.40
N LEU A 198 -3.74 3.17 10.41
CA LEU A 198 -2.30 2.94 10.25
C LEU A 198 -1.49 3.42 11.46
N ARG A 199 -1.86 4.54 12.10
CA ARG A 199 -1.14 5.11 13.27
C ARG A 199 -1.10 4.20 14.48
N VAL A 200 -2.11 3.34 14.65
CA VAL A 200 -2.21 2.43 15.80
C VAL A 200 -1.63 1.05 15.52
N MET A 201 -1.17 0.79 14.29
CA MET A 201 -0.54 -0.48 13.91
C MET A 201 0.94 -0.53 14.32
N ASP A 202 1.37 -1.68 14.81
CA ASP A 202 2.78 -1.93 15.12
C ASP A 202 3.52 -2.48 13.91
N PHE A 203 4.07 -1.59 13.08
CA PHE A 203 4.84 -1.95 11.90
C PHE A 203 6.25 -2.51 12.21
N SER A 204 6.77 -2.31 13.43
CA SER A 204 8.09 -2.79 13.82
C SER A 204 8.21 -4.32 13.78
N ARG A 205 7.08 -5.01 13.77
CA ARG A 205 6.97 -6.48 13.72
C ARG A 205 6.90 -7.04 12.32
N ILE A 206 6.67 -6.21 11.31
CA ILE A 206 6.66 -6.61 9.91
C ILE A 206 8.09 -6.80 9.45
N ARG A 207 8.43 -8.01 9.01
CA ARG A 207 9.77 -8.38 8.60
C ARG A 207 9.89 -8.85 7.17
N SER A 208 8.78 -9.21 6.56
CA SER A 208 8.73 -9.66 5.17
C SER A 208 8.77 -8.50 4.22
N SER A 209 9.59 -8.59 3.17
CA SER A 209 9.68 -7.55 2.12
C SER A 209 8.87 -7.90 0.86
N GLY A 210 8.41 -9.15 0.73
CA GLY A 210 7.67 -9.66 -0.43
C GLY A 210 6.21 -9.98 -0.12
N TYR A 211 5.67 -11.03 -0.73
CA TYR A 211 4.26 -11.44 -0.55
C TYR A 211 3.86 -11.74 0.90
N GLY A 212 4.81 -12.16 1.74
CA GLY A 212 4.57 -12.36 3.17
C GLY A 212 4.16 -11.07 3.90
N PHE A 213 4.58 -9.92 3.39
CA PHE A 213 4.24 -8.61 3.94
C PHE A 213 2.72 -8.42 4.07
N LEU A 214 1.95 -8.77 3.05
CA LEU A 214 0.49 -8.59 3.06
C LEU A 214 -0.18 -9.40 4.20
N ILE A 215 0.31 -10.61 4.47
CA ILE A 215 -0.20 -11.44 5.57
C ILE A 215 0.21 -10.87 6.93
N GLU A 216 1.44 -10.34 7.03
CA GLU A 216 1.91 -9.65 8.26
C GLU A 216 1.11 -8.38 8.51
N LEU A 217 0.79 -7.61 7.46
CA LEU A 217 -0.09 -6.43 7.53
C LEU A 217 -1.50 -6.82 8.00
N ASP A 218 -2.10 -7.86 7.42
CA ASP A 218 -3.40 -8.39 7.85
C ASP A 218 -3.41 -8.81 9.32
N TRP A 219 -2.30 -9.39 9.78
CA TRP A 219 -2.12 -9.73 11.18
C TRP A 219 -2.03 -8.48 12.07
N ALA A 220 -1.34 -7.42 11.63
CA ALA A 220 -1.27 -6.14 12.32
C ALA A 220 -2.65 -5.46 12.38
N ILE A 221 -3.39 -5.43 11.27
CA ILE A 221 -4.77 -4.93 11.19
C ILE A 221 -5.67 -5.63 12.20
N LYS A 222 -5.65 -6.97 12.22
CA LYS A 222 -6.43 -7.76 13.18
C LYS A 222 -6.04 -7.45 14.62
N ARG A 223 -4.75 -7.38 14.92
CA ARG A 223 -4.27 -7.12 16.30
C ARG A 223 -4.61 -5.72 16.79
N ALA A 224 -4.70 -4.75 15.89
CA ALA A 224 -5.14 -3.40 16.18
C ALA A 224 -6.68 -3.30 16.35
N GLY A 225 -7.42 -4.40 16.13
CA GLY A 225 -8.88 -4.44 16.30
C GLY A 225 -9.62 -3.65 15.21
N GLN A 226 -9.01 -3.47 14.04
CA GLN A 226 -9.57 -2.67 12.95
C GLN A 226 -10.79 -3.37 12.31
N ARG A 227 -11.78 -2.56 11.93
CA ARG A 227 -12.95 -3.03 11.16
C ARG A 227 -12.55 -3.18 9.70
N VAL A 228 -12.68 -4.39 9.18
CA VAL A 228 -12.31 -4.73 7.80
C VAL A 228 -13.55 -5.07 7.00
N VAL A 229 -13.66 -4.52 5.79
CA VAL A 229 -14.65 -4.87 4.78
C VAL A 229 -13.94 -5.35 3.52
N GLU A 230 -14.54 -6.28 2.79
CA GLU A 230 -14.04 -6.76 1.50
C GLU A 230 -15.02 -6.40 0.38
N ILE A 231 -14.49 -5.75 -0.66
CA ILE A 231 -15.21 -5.34 -1.86
C ILE A 231 -14.86 -6.32 -2.98
N PRO A 232 -15.82 -6.86 -3.73
CA PRO A 232 -15.52 -7.74 -4.86
C PRO A 232 -14.81 -6.96 -5.96
N ILE A 233 -13.68 -7.49 -6.44
CA ILE A 233 -12.94 -6.95 -7.58
C ILE A 233 -12.74 -8.00 -8.67
N THR A 234 -12.51 -7.54 -9.90
CA THR A 234 -12.02 -8.39 -10.99
C THR A 234 -10.52 -8.20 -11.13
N PHE A 235 -9.73 -9.14 -10.63
CA PHE A 235 -8.29 -9.14 -10.81
C PHE A 235 -7.92 -9.66 -12.19
N ASN A 236 -7.24 -8.85 -12.99
CA ASN A 236 -6.72 -9.25 -14.29
C ASN A 236 -5.27 -9.74 -14.13
N ASP A 237 -4.90 -10.86 -14.79
CA ASP A 237 -3.47 -11.19 -14.82
C ASP A 237 -2.72 -10.12 -15.62
N ARG A 238 -1.48 -9.85 -15.27
CA ARG A 238 -0.67 -8.73 -15.79
C ARG A 238 -0.72 -8.67 -17.31
N ALA A 239 -0.93 -7.47 -17.86
CA ALA A 239 -0.85 -7.25 -19.30
C ALA A 239 0.59 -7.42 -19.81
N HIS A 240 1.57 -6.98 -19.02
CA HIS A 240 3.01 -7.04 -19.34
C HIS A 240 3.83 -7.47 -18.11
N GLY A 241 4.94 -8.17 -18.33
CA GLY A 241 5.90 -8.56 -17.30
C GLY A 241 5.77 -9.99 -16.76
N LEU A 242 6.84 -10.49 -16.13
CA LEU A 242 6.90 -11.83 -15.55
C LEU A 242 6.42 -11.83 -14.10
N SER A 243 5.58 -12.82 -13.74
CA SER A 243 5.16 -13.03 -12.35
C SER A 243 6.36 -13.27 -11.45
N LYS A 244 6.54 -12.44 -10.42
CA LYS A 244 7.63 -12.54 -9.43
C LYS A 244 7.43 -13.71 -8.45
N MET A 245 6.27 -14.39 -8.48
CA MET A 245 5.95 -15.51 -7.58
C MET A 245 6.58 -16.82 -8.07
N ARG A 246 7.47 -17.40 -7.27
CA ARG A 246 8.08 -18.72 -7.49
C ARG A 246 7.45 -19.76 -6.57
N VAL A 247 7.23 -20.98 -7.05
CA VAL A 247 6.63 -22.08 -6.28
C VAL A 247 7.42 -22.37 -5.00
N GLY A 248 8.75 -22.20 -5.02
CA GLY A 248 9.62 -22.37 -3.86
C GLY A 248 9.38 -21.40 -2.68
N MET A 249 8.59 -20.34 -2.87
CA MET A 249 8.23 -19.39 -1.79
C MET A 249 7.09 -19.90 -0.89
N ILE A 250 6.42 -20.99 -1.26
CA ILE A 250 5.26 -21.50 -0.52
C ILE A 250 5.63 -22.02 0.85
N PRO A 251 6.64 -22.93 1.01
CA PRO A 251 7.05 -23.43 2.32
C PRO A 251 7.49 -22.29 3.26
N GLU A 252 8.18 -21.30 2.70
CA GLU A 252 8.63 -20.12 3.45
C GLU A 252 7.43 -19.32 4.00
N ALA A 253 6.42 -19.08 3.16
CA ALA A 253 5.20 -18.38 3.57
C ALA A 253 4.42 -19.18 4.63
N MET A 254 4.34 -20.51 4.50
CA MET A 254 3.69 -21.37 5.51
C MET A 254 4.40 -21.31 6.86
N ILE A 255 5.73 -21.40 6.85
CA ILE A 255 6.56 -21.30 8.07
C ILE A 255 6.43 -19.89 8.68
N MET A 256 6.39 -18.86 7.86
CA MET A 256 6.20 -17.49 8.32
C MET A 256 4.87 -17.32 9.06
N VAL A 257 3.77 -17.85 8.53
CA VAL A 257 2.44 -17.83 9.18
C VAL A 257 2.48 -18.54 10.55
N LEU A 258 3.14 -19.70 10.64
CA LEU A 258 3.33 -20.40 11.93
C LEU A 258 4.17 -19.55 12.90
N LYS A 259 5.26 -18.97 12.44
CA LYS A 259 6.10 -18.08 13.26
C LYS A 259 5.31 -16.87 13.78
N LEU A 260 4.44 -16.28 12.96
CA LEU A 260 3.56 -15.19 13.38
C LEU A 260 2.60 -15.64 14.48
N ARG A 261 2.01 -16.83 14.35
CA ARG A 261 1.12 -17.40 15.36
C ARG A 261 1.83 -17.68 16.69
N LEU A 262 3.04 -18.21 16.63
CA LEU A 262 3.85 -18.56 17.80
C LEU A 262 4.51 -17.34 18.47
N ARG A 263 4.64 -16.23 17.76
CA ARG A 263 5.08 -14.94 18.30
C ARG A 263 3.96 -14.22 19.09
N VAL A 264 3.13 -14.97 19.80
CA VAL A 264 2.20 -14.43 20.77
C VAL A 264 3.01 -13.88 21.94
N VAL A 265 3.52 -12.67 21.76
CA VAL A 265 3.93 -11.85 22.89
C VAL A 265 2.65 -11.40 23.56
N PRO A 266 2.51 -11.54 24.90
CA PRO A 266 1.38 -10.99 25.63
C PRO A 266 1.16 -9.53 25.21
N ALA A 267 -0.08 -9.08 25.20
CA ALA A 267 -0.41 -7.66 25.05
C ALA A 267 0.24 -6.92 26.24
N ALA A 268 1.51 -6.64 26.15
CA ALA A 268 2.15 -5.63 26.98
C ALA A 268 1.46 -4.32 26.60
N VAL A 269 0.75 -3.76 27.56
CA VAL A 269 0.15 -2.43 27.57
C VAL A 269 1.12 -1.50 26.84
N LEU A 270 0.76 -1.09 25.63
CA LEU A 270 1.49 -0.06 24.90
C LEU A 270 1.33 1.24 25.69
N ASP A 271 2.38 1.58 26.41
CA ASP A 271 2.51 2.91 27.01
C ASP A 271 2.47 3.94 25.86
N ARG A 272 1.39 4.73 25.87
CA ARG A 272 1.07 5.76 24.84
C ARG A 272 2.13 6.88 24.73
N ARG A 273 3.27 6.75 25.42
CA ARG A 273 4.27 7.82 25.56
C ARG A 273 5.43 7.76 24.56
N THR A 274 5.59 6.68 23.78
CA THR A 274 6.80 6.51 22.94
C THR A 274 6.65 7.00 21.50
N VAL A 275 5.47 7.43 21.06
CA VAL A 275 5.24 7.94 19.68
C VAL A 275 5.38 9.46 19.59
N VAL A 276 5.51 10.18 20.70
CA VAL A 276 5.52 11.67 20.72
C VAL A 276 6.93 12.27 20.95
N ALA A 277 7.96 11.47 21.16
CA ALA A 277 9.32 11.94 21.43
C ALA A 277 10.17 12.16 20.16
N GLY A 278 9.59 12.77 19.12
CA GLY A 278 10.27 13.24 17.91
C GLY A 278 10.22 14.77 17.76
N ARG A 279 10.10 15.52 18.85
CA ARG A 279 10.27 16.98 18.83
C ARG A 279 11.39 17.39 19.77
N SER A 280 12.30 18.17 19.20
CA SER A 280 13.37 19.00 19.81
C SER A 280 14.69 18.28 20.14
N ARG A 281 15.67 18.37 19.24
CA ARG A 281 16.81 19.31 19.45
C ARG A 281 17.51 19.55 18.12
#